data_dc96bd5d56500cc3a250a8bb9a470048
#
_entry.id   dc96bd5d56500cc3a250a8bb9a470048
#
_cell.length_a   1.000
_cell.length_b   1.000
_cell.length_c   1.000
_cell.angle_alpha   90.00
_cell.angle_beta   90.00
_cell.angle_gamma   90.00
#
_symmetry.space_group_name_H-M   'P 1'
#
loop_
_entity.id
_entity.type
_entity.pdbx_description
1 polymer ?
#
loop_
_entity_poly.entity_id
_entity_poly.type
_entity_poly.pdbx_seq_one_letter_code
_entity_poly.pdbx_strand_id
1 'polypeptide(L)'
;MKNCFFACLFCFFTCLSCEYPDGVPATAAVRTGNVRTDSSDWAACGMQTLVPAESYDQTKAAIRKLKSDLRDAHRNKKIDLDSAGRVFADVIVNRLLPYWYGTPWSFDGHTEVPGFGRIACGYLVSTTLLHAGVRLNRYKLAQQAPSGEAATLALGDSIMPMRGIWTSEVLPKLKNTLPDGLYFIGLGGSHVGYLLKRRDCFFLLHSNYTYPALVRIEPAGEQSVLGNFSTFYIVPVSGSKKMMEAWLYEREVVVRQ
;
A
#
# COMPACT_ATOMS: atom_id res chain seq x y z
N MET A 1 36.37 -38.67 -42.57
CA MET A 1 35.05 -39.29 -42.80
C MET A 1 34.51 -39.81 -41.46
N LYS A 2 33.62 -39.10 -40.83
CA LYS A 2 32.52 -39.56 -39.96
C LYS A 2 31.89 -38.33 -39.33
N ASN A 3 30.73 -37.95 -39.83
CA ASN A 3 29.86 -36.90 -39.33
C ASN A 3 29.30 -37.30 -37.97
N CYS A 4 29.35 -36.39 -36.98
CA CYS A 4 28.53 -36.47 -35.78
C CYS A 4 27.53 -35.29 -35.82
N PHE A 5 26.28 -35.60 -36.07
CA PHE A 5 25.13 -34.73 -35.91
C PHE A 5 24.86 -34.50 -34.42
N PHE A 6 24.92 -33.26 -33.99
CA PHE A 6 24.40 -32.85 -32.67
C PHE A 6 22.96 -32.41 -32.86
N ALA A 7 22.03 -33.24 -32.35
CA ALA A 7 20.62 -32.89 -32.28
C ALA A 7 20.37 -32.00 -31.07
N CYS A 8 20.02 -30.75 -31.35
CA CYS A 8 19.55 -29.82 -30.33
C CYS A 8 18.09 -30.15 -29.99
N LEU A 9 17.87 -30.65 -28.79
CA LEU A 9 16.54 -30.91 -28.24
C LEU A 9 15.94 -29.62 -27.69
N PHE A 10 15.08 -28.97 -28.47
CA PHE A 10 14.26 -27.84 -28.00
C PHE A 10 13.16 -28.35 -27.08
N CYS A 11 13.31 -28.19 -25.79
CA CYS A 11 12.22 -28.34 -24.83
C CYS A 11 11.26 -27.13 -24.97
N PHE A 12 10.12 -27.36 -25.62
CA PHE A 12 8.98 -26.46 -25.58
C PHE A 12 8.36 -26.52 -24.18
N PHE A 13 8.61 -25.50 -23.38
CA PHE A 13 7.78 -25.22 -22.20
C PHE A 13 6.48 -24.59 -22.69
N THR A 14 5.42 -25.40 -22.77
CA THR A 14 4.05 -24.89 -22.92
C THR A 14 3.63 -24.24 -21.61
N CYS A 15 3.65 -22.92 -21.58
CA CYS A 15 2.99 -22.15 -20.55
C CYS A 15 1.48 -22.40 -20.68
N LEU A 16 0.89 -23.15 -19.74
CA LEU A 16 -0.56 -23.15 -19.56
C LEU A 16 -0.97 -21.76 -19.04
N SER A 17 -1.41 -20.92 -19.96
CA SER A 17 -2.16 -19.71 -19.62
C SER A 17 -3.51 -20.13 -19.05
N CYS A 18 -3.69 -20.02 -17.74
CA CYS A 18 -5.00 -20.04 -17.12
C CYS A 18 -5.74 -18.75 -17.56
N GLU A 19 -6.50 -18.84 -18.64
CA GLU A 19 -7.49 -17.83 -19.00
C GLU A 19 -8.63 -17.87 -17.99
N TYR A 20 -8.77 -16.79 -17.22
CA TYR A 20 -9.98 -16.53 -16.43
C TYR A 20 -11.06 -15.97 -17.39
N PRO A 21 -12.31 -16.46 -17.34
CA PRO A 21 -13.36 -15.97 -18.23
C PRO A 21 -13.67 -14.50 -17.96
N ASP A 22 -13.57 -13.71 -19.01
CA ASP A 22 -14.10 -12.35 -19.08
C ASP A 22 -15.62 -12.40 -18.98
N GLY A 23 -16.18 -11.87 -17.92
CA GLY A 23 -17.64 -11.72 -17.82
C GLY A 23 -18.24 -11.94 -16.44
N VAL A 24 -17.74 -11.22 -15.41
CA VAL A 24 -18.50 -11.12 -14.15
C VAL A 24 -19.19 -9.75 -14.13
N PRO A 25 -20.55 -9.70 -14.04
CA PRO A 25 -21.26 -8.43 -14.03
C PRO A 25 -20.94 -7.64 -12.74
N ALA A 26 -20.84 -6.32 -12.88
CA ALA A 26 -20.43 -5.34 -11.85
C ALA A 26 -21.44 -5.17 -10.67
N THR A 27 -22.28 -6.14 -10.40
CA THR A 27 -23.29 -6.10 -9.33
C THR A 27 -23.16 -7.24 -8.31
N ALA A 28 -22.00 -7.90 -8.23
CA ALA A 28 -21.76 -8.84 -7.14
C ALA A 28 -21.40 -8.05 -5.89
N ALA A 29 -22.36 -7.97 -4.95
CA ALA A 29 -22.11 -7.53 -3.58
C ALA A 29 -20.82 -8.18 -3.08
N VAL A 30 -19.87 -7.34 -2.61
CA VAL A 30 -18.62 -7.78 -2.01
C VAL A 30 -18.96 -8.80 -0.91
N ARG A 31 -18.90 -10.08 -1.25
CA ARG A 31 -18.84 -11.13 -0.25
C ARG A 31 -17.46 -11.00 0.38
N THR A 32 -17.40 -10.32 1.51
CA THR A 32 -16.26 -10.40 2.41
C THR A 32 -16.06 -11.88 2.71
N GLY A 33 -15.10 -12.50 2.03
CA GLY A 33 -14.68 -13.85 2.37
C GLY A 33 -14.33 -13.84 3.85
N ASN A 34 -15.01 -14.68 4.63
CA ASN A 34 -14.79 -14.87 6.04
C ASN A 34 -13.34 -15.33 6.29
N VAL A 35 -12.40 -14.40 6.33
CA VAL A 35 -11.25 -14.53 7.19
C VAL A 35 -11.82 -14.26 8.59
N ARG A 36 -12.02 -15.30 9.37
CA ARG A 36 -12.33 -15.22 10.80
C ARG A 36 -11.09 -14.61 11.51
N THR A 37 -10.93 -13.31 11.40
CA THR A 37 -10.24 -12.51 12.40
C THR A 37 -11.35 -12.01 13.31
N ASP A 38 -11.27 -12.35 14.57
CA ASP A 38 -12.24 -11.97 15.57
C ASP A 38 -12.46 -10.45 15.49
N SER A 39 -13.67 -10.01 15.13
CA SER A 39 -13.99 -8.59 14.95
C SER A 39 -13.81 -7.79 16.24
N SER A 40 -13.75 -8.46 17.38
CA SER A 40 -13.45 -7.91 18.71
C SER A 40 -12.02 -7.35 18.77
N ASP A 41 -11.04 -8.02 18.17
CA ASP A 41 -9.62 -7.60 18.19
C ASP A 41 -9.39 -6.35 17.34
N TRP A 42 -10.10 -6.21 16.24
CA TRP A 42 -10.01 -5.02 15.37
C TRP A 42 -10.55 -3.77 16.05
N ALA A 43 -11.71 -3.90 16.73
CA ALA A 43 -12.31 -2.80 17.48
C ALA A 43 -11.42 -2.36 18.66
N ALA A 44 -10.80 -3.32 19.37
CA ALA A 44 -9.83 -3.04 20.44
C ALA A 44 -8.62 -2.22 19.92
N CYS A 45 -8.21 -2.45 18.67
CA CYS A 45 -7.16 -1.70 17.98
C CYS A 45 -7.65 -0.38 17.37
N GLY A 46 -8.93 -0.03 17.54
CA GLY A 46 -9.52 1.19 16.98
C GLY A 46 -9.71 1.14 15.46
N MET A 47 -9.75 -0.08 14.88
CA MET A 47 -10.08 -0.27 13.47
C MET A 47 -11.59 -0.41 13.29
N GLN A 48 -12.12 0.30 12.30
CA GLN A 48 -13.51 0.17 11.88
C GLN A 48 -13.51 -0.16 10.38
N THR A 49 -14.36 -1.11 10.00
CA THR A 49 -14.63 -1.35 8.58
C THR A 49 -15.60 -0.28 8.12
N LEU A 50 -15.13 0.72 7.43
CA LEU A 50 -15.93 1.79 6.86
C LEU A 50 -16.42 1.36 5.48
N VAL A 51 -17.73 1.43 5.28
CA VAL A 51 -18.34 1.34 3.94
C VAL A 51 -18.48 2.77 3.42
N PRO A 52 -17.87 3.12 2.29
CA PRO A 52 -18.00 4.46 1.74
C PRO A 52 -19.46 4.78 1.39
N ALA A 53 -19.93 5.96 1.81
CA ALA A 53 -21.29 6.43 1.51
C ALA A 53 -21.37 7.26 0.23
N GLU A 54 -20.24 7.80 -0.22
CA GLU A 54 -20.13 8.67 -1.40
C GLU A 54 -19.44 7.93 -2.56
N SER A 55 -19.46 8.50 -3.75
CA SER A 55 -18.66 8.00 -4.86
C SER A 55 -17.16 8.29 -4.64
N TYR A 56 -16.29 7.49 -5.28
CA TYR A 56 -14.85 7.67 -5.20
C TYR A 56 -14.40 9.07 -5.68
N ASP A 57 -15.05 9.61 -6.74
CA ASP A 57 -14.74 10.95 -7.25
C ASP A 57 -15.19 12.07 -6.30
N GLN A 58 -16.33 11.91 -5.64
CA GLN A 58 -16.77 12.83 -4.58
C GLN A 58 -15.79 12.81 -3.40
N THR A 59 -15.36 11.63 -2.98
CA THR A 59 -14.35 11.48 -1.94
C THR A 59 -13.03 12.17 -2.31
N LYS A 60 -12.53 11.99 -3.55
CA LYS A 60 -11.32 12.69 -4.02
C LYS A 60 -11.51 14.22 -4.04
N ALA A 61 -12.69 14.70 -4.41
CA ALA A 61 -12.99 16.13 -4.37
C ALA A 61 -13.01 16.68 -2.94
N ALA A 62 -13.63 15.95 -2.00
CA ALA A 62 -13.64 16.29 -0.58
C ALA A 62 -12.22 16.29 0.02
N ILE A 63 -11.36 15.35 -0.37
CA ILE A 63 -9.95 15.30 0.05
C ILE A 63 -9.18 16.52 -0.44
N ARG A 64 -9.38 16.96 -1.70
CA ARG A 64 -8.73 18.17 -2.21
C ARG A 64 -9.12 19.41 -1.41
N LYS A 65 -10.42 19.54 -1.08
CA LYS A 65 -10.91 20.64 -0.23
C LYS A 65 -10.29 20.57 1.17
N LEU A 66 -10.35 19.41 1.82
CA LEU A 66 -9.77 19.18 3.13
C LEU A 66 -8.28 19.55 3.18
N LYS A 67 -7.51 19.15 2.18
CA LYS A 67 -6.08 19.49 2.04
C LYS A 67 -5.87 21.00 1.97
N SER A 68 -6.71 21.71 1.20
CA SER A 68 -6.65 23.19 1.13
C SER A 68 -6.93 23.82 2.49
N ASP A 69 -7.98 23.37 3.18
CA ASP A 69 -8.35 23.88 4.51
C ASP A 69 -7.23 23.63 5.54
N LEU A 70 -6.60 22.45 5.50
CA LEU A 70 -5.45 22.11 6.36
C LEU A 70 -4.22 22.95 6.06
N ARG A 71 -3.93 23.21 4.78
CA ARG A 71 -2.83 24.11 4.39
C ARG A 71 -3.02 25.51 4.96
N ASP A 72 -4.23 26.04 4.87
CA ASP A 72 -4.54 27.39 5.38
C ASP A 72 -4.50 27.39 6.93
N ALA A 73 -4.98 26.36 7.58
CA ALA A 73 -4.86 26.20 9.02
C ALA A 73 -3.39 26.12 9.49
N HIS A 74 -2.54 25.38 8.76
CA HIS A 74 -1.12 25.28 9.06
C HIS A 74 -0.39 26.63 8.84
N ARG A 75 -0.67 27.34 7.73
CA ARG A 75 -0.13 28.68 7.49
C ARG A 75 -0.48 29.66 8.60
N ASN A 76 -1.69 29.56 9.13
CA ASN A 76 -2.18 30.39 10.24
C ASN A 76 -1.78 29.85 11.63
N LYS A 77 -0.88 28.86 11.70
CA LYS A 77 -0.39 28.22 12.94
C LYS A 77 -1.49 27.65 13.85
N LYS A 78 -2.64 27.27 13.26
CA LYS A 78 -3.76 26.64 13.98
C LYS A 78 -3.56 25.13 14.16
N ILE A 79 -2.75 24.51 13.30
CA ILE A 79 -2.34 23.11 13.37
C ILE A 79 -0.85 22.98 13.10
N ASP A 80 -0.26 21.90 13.58
CA ASP A 80 1.11 21.47 13.28
C ASP A 80 1.12 20.38 12.20
N LEU A 81 2.31 19.99 11.75
CA LEU A 81 2.48 18.93 10.75
C LEU A 81 2.10 17.56 11.29
N ASP A 82 2.21 17.32 12.60
CA ASP A 82 1.81 16.04 13.21
C ASP A 82 0.28 15.89 13.17
N SER A 83 -0.46 16.98 13.38
CA SER A 83 -1.91 17.01 13.19
C SER A 83 -2.31 16.76 11.74
N ALA A 84 -1.61 17.40 10.79
CA ALA A 84 -1.80 17.15 9.37
C ALA A 84 -1.52 15.68 9.02
N GLY A 85 -0.48 15.07 9.60
CA GLY A 85 -0.13 13.68 9.41
C GLY A 85 -1.20 12.70 9.89
N ARG A 86 -1.82 12.97 11.04
CA ARG A 86 -2.97 12.16 11.50
C ARG A 86 -4.14 12.21 10.53
N VAL A 87 -4.44 13.38 9.97
CA VAL A 87 -5.48 13.53 8.96
C VAL A 87 -5.07 12.84 7.65
N PHE A 88 -3.79 12.92 7.25
CA PHE A 88 -3.30 12.23 6.07
C PHE A 88 -3.44 10.71 6.19
N ALA A 89 -3.09 10.14 7.35
CA ALA A 89 -3.30 8.71 7.62
C ALA A 89 -4.79 8.34 7.52
N ASP A 90 -5.70 9.17 8.08
CA ASP A 90 -7.14 8.99 7.96
C ASP A 90 -7.61 9.01 6.50
N VAL A 91 -7.11 9.95 5.70
CA VAL A 91 -7.41 10.06 4.26
C VAL A 91 -7.06 8.77 3.52
N ILE A 92 -5.86 8.22 3.73
CA ILE A 92 -5.44 6.97 3.07
C ILE A 92 -6.25 5.79 3.58
N VAL A 93 -6.30 5.60 4.90
CA VAL A 93 -6.80 4.36 5.53
C VAL A 93 -8.32 4.29 5.54
N ASN A 94 -8.99 5.40 5.84
CA ASN A 94 -10.42 5.39 6.11
C ASN A 94 -11.26 6.00 4.97
N ARG A 95 -10.65 6.82 4.07
CA ARG A 95 -11.40 7.45 2.97
C ARG A 95 -11.07 6.87 1.60
N LEU A 96 -9.82 6.50 1.32
CA LEU A 96 -9.45 5.98 0.00
C LEU A 96 -9.42 4.45 -0.05
N LEU A 97 -8.69 3.80 0.83
CA LEU A 97 -8.50 2.35 0.78
C LEU A 97 -9.79 1.51 0.87
N PRO A 98 -10.85 1.93 1.60
CA PRO A 98 -12.10 1.16 1.63
C PRO A 98 -12.74 0.92 0.27
N TYR A 99 -12.57 1.82 -0.69
CA TYR A 99 -13.04 1.61 -2.08
C TYR A 99 -12.24 0.53 -2.80
N TRP A 100 -10.94 0.38 -2.46
CA TRP A 100 -10.03 -0.54 -3.13
C TRP A 100 -10.14 -1.98 -2.64
N TYR A 101 -10.70 -2.21 -1.44
CA TYR A 101 -10.82 -3.57 -0.91
C TYR A 101 -11.60 -4.46 -1.86
N GLY A 102 -11.06 -5.66 -2.13
CA GLY A 102 -11.60 -6.58 -3.10
C GLY A 102 -11.20 -6.34 -4.55
N THR A 103 -10.51 -5.24 -4.88
CA THR A 103 -9.96 -5.05 -6.24
C THR A 103 -8.95 -6.15 -6.53
N PRO A 104 -9.09 -6.91 -7.65
CA PRO A 104 -8.20 -8.01 -7.99
C PRO A 104 -6.76 -7.55 -8.19
N TRP A 105 -5.82 -8.40 -7.79
CA TRP A 105 -4.40 -8.22 -8.05
C TRP A 105 -3.99 -8.81 -9.40
N SER A 106 -3.03 -8.18 -10.08
CA SER A 106 -2.14 -8.80 -11.06
C SER A 106 -0.82 -8.06 -11.07
N PHE A 107 0.23 -8.71 -11.54
CA PHE A 107 1.58 -8.14 -11.57
C PHE A 107 1.66 -6.87 -12.44
N ASP A 108 0.98 -6.87 -13.57
CA ASP A 108 0.88 -5.76 -14.54
C ASP A 108 -0.33 -4.85 -14.28
N GLY A 109 -1.11 -5.13 -13.24
CA GLY A 109 -2.30 -4.37 -12.87
C GLY A 109 -1.98 -2.93 -12.47
N HIS A 110 -2.63 -1.96 -13.12
CA HIS A 110 -2.38 -0.55 -12.90
C HIS A 110 -3.65 0.32 -13.02
N THR A 111 -4.82 -0.25 -12.73
CA THR A 111 -6.07 0.51 -12.75
C THR A 111 -6.03 1.72 -11.82
N GLU A 112 -6.80 2.76 -12.15
CA GLU A 112 -7.07 3.92 -11.29
C GLU A 112 -8.49 3.90 -10.72
N VAL A 113 -9.27 2.89 -11.10
CA VAL A 113 -10.68 2.76 -10.70
C VAL A 113 -10.81 1.61 -9.72
N PRO A 114 -11.13 1.89 -8.44
CA PRO A 114 -11.30 0.86 -7.44
C PRO A 114 -12.44 -0.09 -7.79
N GLY A 115 -12.27 -1.39 -7.53
CA GLY A 115 -13.25 -2.42 -7.85
C GLY A 115 -13.35 -2.79 -9.33
N PHE A 116 -12.65 -2.08 -10.22
CA PHE A 116 -12.64 -2.35 -11.64
C PHE A 116 -11.22 -2.55 -12.17
N GLY A 117 -11.01 -3.59 -12.97
CA GLY A 117 -9.68 -3.97 -13.46
C GLY A 117 -8.82 -4.63 -12.38
N ARG A 118 -7.51 -4.49 -12.48
CA ARG A 118 -6.52 -5.11 -11.59
C ARG A 118 -5.48 -4.09 -11.14
N ILE A 119 -4.89 -4.31 -9.94
CA ILE A 119 -3.87 -3.41 -9.42
C ILE A 119 -2.74 -4.18 -8.74
N ALA A 120 -1.47 -3.88 -9.09
CA ALA A 120 -0.30 -4.40 -8.40
C ALA A 120 -0.01 -3.60 -7.12
N CYS A 121 0.85 -4.15 -6.26
CA CYS A 121 1.14 -3.59 -4.94
C CYS A 121 1.73 -2.16 -4.99
N GLY A 122 2.73 -1.92 -5.84
CA GLY A 122 3.33 -0.58 -6.03
C GLY A 122 2.33 0.41 -6.63
N TYR A 123 1.48 -0.04 -7.56
CA TYR A 123 0.43 0.80 -8.12
C TYR A 123 -0.66 1.16 -7.10
N LEU A 124 -1.02 0.27 -6.17
CA LEU A 124 -1.94 0.62 -5.09
C LEU A 124 -1.37 1.74 -4.22
N VAL A 125 -0.12 1.63 -3.80
CA VAL A 125 0.56 2.65 -2.99
C VAL A 125 0.65 3.97 -3.75
N SER A 126 1.20 3.96 -4.96
CA SER A 126 1.41 5.19 -5.74
C SER A 126 0.09 5.87 -6.15
N THR A 127 -0.97 5.08 -6.46
CA THR A 127 -2.29 5.61 -6.83
C THR A 127 -2.99 6.22 -5.62
N THR A 128 -2.98 5.57 -4.46
CA THR A 128 -3.63 6.12 -3.27
C THR A 128 -2.91 7.36 -2.75
N LEU A 129 -1.58 7.44 -2.83
CA LEU A 129 -0.83 8.67 -2.56
C LEU A 129 -1.20 9.80 -3.53
N LEU A 130 -1.26 9.52 -4.84
CA LEU A 130 -1.67 10.49 -5.85
C LEU A 130 -3.10 10.98 -5.59
N HIS A 131 -4.04 10.09 -5.30
CA HIS A 131 -5.44 10.43 -5.04
C HIS A 131 -5.65 11.15 -3.69
N ALA A 132 -4.74 10.96 -2.72
CA ALA A 132 -4.66 11.78 -1.52
C ALA A 132 -4.13 13.21 -1.80
N GLY A 133 -3.64 13.46 -3.01
CA GLY A 133 -3.11 14.76 -3.44
C GLY A 133 -1.60 14.93 -3.24
N VAL A 134 -0.83 13.85 -3.10
CA VAL A 134 0.63 13.90 -3.18
C VAL A 134 1.03 14.04 -4.65
N ARG A 135 1.86 15.02 -4.98
CA ARG A 135 2.36 15.21 -6.35
C ARG A 135 3.52 14.25 -6.60
N LEU A 136 3.27 13.20 -7.37
CA LEU A 136 4.27 12.20 -7.75
C LEU A 136 3.95 11.59 -9.11
N ASN A 137 4.97 11.00 -9.74
CA ASN A 137 4.75 10.16 -10.92
C ASN A 137 4.44 8.72 -10.46
N ARG A 138 3.14 8.34 -10.51
CA ARG A 138 2.68 7.05 -10.01
C ARG A 138 3.31 5.86 -10.74
N TYR A 139 3.53 5.98 -12.05
CA TYR A 139 4.12 4.91 -12.84
C TYR A 139 5.59 4.69 -12.48
N LYS A 140 6.36 5.79 -12.42
CA LYS A 140 7.78 5.70 -12.05
C LYS A 140 7.96 5.16 -10.62
N LEU A 141 7.10 5.56 -9.69
CA LEU A 141 7.18 5.07 -8.31
C LEU A 141 6.86 3.57 -8.25
N ALA A 142 5.72 3.15 -8.82
CA ALA A 142 5.25 1.76 -8.76
C ALA A 142 6.17 0.75 -9.48
N GLN A 143 7.02 1.21 -10.39
CA GLN A 143 7.96 0.35 -11.14
C GLN A 143 9.33 0.21 -10.45
N GLN A 144 9.52 0.85 -9.31
CA GLN A 144 10.76 0.69 -8.54
C GLN A 144 10.75 -0.59 -7.71
N ALA A 145 11.94 -1.09 -7.39
CA ALA A 145 12.08 -2.08 -6.33
C ALA A 145 11.64 -1.47 -4.98
N PRO A 146 11.20 -2.28 -4.00
CA PRO A 146 10.74 -1.80 -2.70
C PRO A 146 11.70 -0.87 -1.97
N SER A 147 13.02 -1.08 -2.12
CA SER A 147 14.05 -0.19 -1.57
C SER A 147 14.08 1.17 -2.28
N GLY A 148 13.82 1.22 -3.59
CA GLY A 148 13.74 2.45 -4.38
C GLY A 148 12.49 3.27 -4.04
N GLU A 149 11.32 2.60 -3.92
CA GLU A 149 10.10 3.25 -3.44
C GLU A 149 10.33 3.84 -2.04
N ALA A 150 10.93 3.07 -1.12
CA ALA A 150 11.29 3.54 0.21
C ALA A 150 12.20 4.77 0.16
N ALA A 151 13.24 4.76 -0.67
CA ALA A 151 14.17 5.89 -0.82
C ALA A 151 13.48 7.14 -1.38
N THR A 152 12.54 6.96 -2.30
CA THR A 152 11.73 8.05 -2.84
C THR A 152 10.82 8.65 -1.78
N LEU A 153 10.08 7.81 -1.04
CA LEU A 153 9.11 8.26 -0.04
C LEU A 153 9.76 8.80 1.24
N ALA A 154 11.00 8.42 1.53
CA ALA A 154 11.77 8.98 2.64
C ALA A 154 12.14 10.46 2.45
N LEU A 155 12.11 11.00 1.23
CA LEU A 155 12.46 12.41 0.93
C LEU A 155 13.81 12.84 1.52
N GLY A 156 14.77 11.89 1.55
CA GLY A 156 16.10 12.11 2.13
C GLY A 156 16.20 11.92 3.64
N ASP A 157 15.11 11.54 4.31
CA ASP A 157 15.14 11.08 5.69
C ASP A 157 15.63 9.62 5.76
N SER A 158 15.92 9.15 6.96
CA SER A 158 16.39 7.79 7.17
C SER A 158 15.29 6.78 6.86
N ILE A 159 15.66 5.76 6.09
CA ILE A 159 14.87 4.54 5.96
C ILE A 159 15.25 3.65 7.14
N MET A 160 14.29 2.90 7.69
CA MET A 160 14.57 1.86 8.67
C MET A 160 14.69 0.51 7.95
N PRO A 161 15.91 0.09 7.53
CA PRO A 161 16.10 -1.21 6.91
C PRO A 161 16.24 -2.26 8.01
N MET A 162 15.48 -3.34 7.89
CA MET A 162 15.61 -4.53 8.72
C MET A 162 15.89 -5.72 7.82
N ARG A 163 17.05 -6.36 8.00
CA ARG A 163 17.52 -7.46 7.13
C ARG A 163 17.88 -8.68 7.97
N GLY A 164 17.54 -9.86 7.44
CA GLY A 164 17.83 -11.12 8.12
C GLY A 164 17.04 -11.32 9.41
N ILE A 165 15.87 -10.69 9.51
CA ILE A 165 15.04 -10.69 10.70
C ILE A 165 13.59 -11.05 10.31
N TRP A 166 13.01 -12.01 11.01
CA TRP A 166 11.67 -12.49 10.69
C TRP A 166 10.58 -11.64 11.35
N THR A 167 9.36 -11.80 10.88
CA THR A 167 8.18 -11.05 11.35
C THR A 167 7.96 -11.15 12.86
N SER A 168 8.22 -12.33 13.45
CA SER A 168 8.16 -12.57 14.91
C SER A 168 9.10 -11.69 15.72
N GLU A 169 10.19 -11.25 15.13
CA GLU A 169 11.17 -10.38 15.79
C GLU A 169 10.99 -8.90 15.39
N VAL A 170 10.59 -8.66 14.13
CA VAL A 170 10.41 -7.30 13.59
C VAL A 170 9.28 -6.58 14.31
N LEU A 171 8.09 -7.19 14.42
CA LEU A 171 6.92 -6.54 14.98
C LEU A 171 7.10 -6.11 16.45
N PRO A 172 7.68 -6.92 17.35
CA PRO A 172 8.00 -6.48 18.71
C PRO A 172 8.97 -5.29 18.75
N LYS A 173 9.99 -5.25 17.87
CA LYS A 173 10.89 -4.10 17.77
C LYS A 173 10.15 -2.85 17.31
N LEU A 174 9.32 -2.96 16.27
CA LEU A 174 8.52 -1.84 15.76
C LEU A 174 7.50 -1.33 16.78
N LYS A 175 6.91 -2.22 17.58
CA LYS A 175 5.97 -1.85 18.64
C LYS A 175 6.57 -0.82 19.60
N ASN A 176 7.82 -1.02 19.97
CA ASN A 176 8.52 -0.19 20.94
C ASN A 176 9.19 1.06 20.34
N THR A 177 9.40 1.08 19.02
CA THR A 177 10.15 2.17 18.35
C THR A 177 9.31 3.10 17.51
N LEU A 178 8.21 2.59 16.92
CA LEU A 178 7.38 3.42 16.06
C LEU A 178 6.23 4.07 16.84
N PRO A 179 5.97 5.38 16.67
CA PRO A 179 4.71 5.99 17.07
C PRO A 179 3.52 5.45 16.26
N ASP A 180 2.29 5.70 16.71
CA ASP A 180 1.10 5.44 15.92
C ASP A 180 1.14 6.25 14.62
N GLY A 181 0.78 5.62 13.50
CA GLY A 181 0.82 6.26 12.20
C GLY A 181 0.81 5.30 11.03
N LEU A 182 0.84 5.88 9.84
CA LEU A 182 0.91 5.18 8.57
C LEU A 182 2.34 5.19 8.03
N TYR A 183 2.84 4.02 7.70
CA TYR A 183 4.18 3.79 7.16
C TYR A 183 4.07 3.15 5.78
N PHE A 184 4.97 3.48 4.88
CA PHE A 184 5.27 2.61 3.75
C PHE A 184 6.09 1.43 4.26
N ILE A 185 5.80 0.24 3.74
CA ILE A 185 6.59 -0.95 3.99
C ILE A 185 6.96 -1.63 2.67
N GLY A 186 8.26 -1.78 2.44
CA GLY A 186 8.81 -2.62 1.38
C GLY A 186 9.22 -3.97 1.93
N LEU A 187 8.85 -5.04 1.26
CA LEU A 187 9.02 -6.43 1.65
C LEU A 187 9.94 -7.14 0.67
N GLY A 188 11.15 -7.48 1.11
CA GLY A 188 12.16 -8.10 0.26
C GLY A 188 12.45 -7.27 -0.98
N GLY A 189 12.50 -7.92 -2.13
CA GLY A 189 12.72 -7.30 -3.44
C GLY A 189 11.48 -7.17 -4.31
N SER A 190 10.28 -7.56 -3.85
CA SER A 190 9.16 -7.81 -4.74
C SER A 190 7.79 -7.32 -4.29
N HIS A 191 7.61 -6.91 -3.03
CA HIS A 191 6.30 -6.51 -2.54
C HIS A 191 6.34 -5.24 -1.72
N VAL A 192 5.24 -4.47 -1.77
CA VAL A 192 5.08 -3.22 -1.01
C VAL A 192 3.65 -3.07 -0.51
N GLY A 193 3.48 -2.20 0.49
CA GLY A 193 2.19 -1.83 1.02
C GLY A 193 2.31 -0.71 2.05
N TYR A 194 1.25 -0.56 2.83
CA TYR A 194 1.26 0.28 4.01
C TYR A 194 1.24 -0.58 5.27
N LEU A 195 2.04 -0.19 6.24
CA LEU A 195 1.98 -0.69 7.60
C LEU A 195 1.31 0.39 8.46
N LEU A 196 0.14 0.09 8.99
CA LEU A 196 -0.55 0.95 9.92
C LEU A 196 -0.27 0.48 11.34
N LYS A 197 0.27 1.37 12.17
CA LYS A 197 0.35 1.15 13.62
C LYS A 197 -0.73 1.96 14.32
N ARG A 198 -1.55 1.29 15.11
CA ARG A 198 -2.52 1.90 16.02
C ARG A 198 -2.44 1.22 17.38
N ARG A 199 -2.13 1.99 18.42
CA ARG A 199 -1.88 1.43 19.76
C ARG A 199 -0.80 0.34 19.67
N ASP A 200 -1.11 -0.86 20.13
CA ASP A 200 -0.20 -2.01 20.09
C ASP A 200 -0.38 -2.91 18.87
N CYS A 201 -1.22 -2.52 17.93
CA CYS A 201 -1.59 -3.32 16.77
C CYS A 201 -0.92 -2.84 15.50
N PHE A 202 -0.62 -3.79 14.64
CA PHE A 202 -0.14 -3.54 13.29
C PHE A 202 -1.08 -4.16 12.26
N PHE A 203 -1.33 -3.41 11.19
CA PHE A 203 -2.12 -3.87 10.05
C PHE A 203 -1.33 -3.66 8.76
N LEU A 204 -1.37 -4.65 7.87
CA LEU A 204 -0.85 -4.56 6.52
C LEU A 204 -2.00 -4.23 5.56
N LEU A 205 -1.88 -3.14 4.80
CA LEU A 205 -2.83 -2.71 3.78
C LEU A 205 -2.10 -2.77 2.44
N HIS A 206 -2.53 -3.69 1.58
CA HIS A 206 -1.78 -3.97 0.36
C HIS A 206 -2.65 -4.61 -0.73
N SER A 207 -2.16 -4.61 -1.96
CA SER A 207 -2.69 -5.45 -3.02
C SER A 207 -1.99 -6.80 -2.95
N ASN A 208 -2.69 -7.77 -2.35
CA ASN A 208 -2.16 -9.09 -2.02
C ASN A 208 -2.07 -9.98 -3.26
N TYR A 209 -0.92 -10.63 -3.47
CA TYR A 209 -0.66 -11.55 -4.58
C TYR A 209 -0.94 -13.02 -4.25
N THR A 210 -1.16 -13.36 -2.98
CA THR A 210 -1.54 -14.71 -2.57
C THR A 210 -3.06 -14.87 -2.58
N TYR A 211 -3.55 -16.10 -2.68
CA TYR A 211 -5.00 -16.36 -2.70
C TYR A 211 -5.68 -15.94 -1.37
N PRO A 212 -6.82 -15.23 -1.43
CA PRO A 212 -7.40 -14.58 -2.61
C PRO A 212 -6.57 -13.34 -3.01
N ALA A 213 -6.15 -13.29 -4.30
CA ALA A 213 -5.28 -12.25 -4.82
C ALA A 213 -6.08 -10.95 -5.07
N LEU A 214 -6.14 -10.09 -4.06
CA LEU A 214 -6.93 -8.86 -4.06
C LEU A 214 -6.40 -7.84 -3.05
N VAL A 215 -6.84 -6.59 -3.18
CA VAL A 215 -6.56 -5.55 -2.19
C VAL A 215 -7.29 -5.85 -0.89
N ARG A 216 -6.54 -5.82 0.21
CA ARG A 216 -7.08 -6.08 1.54
C ARG A 216 -6.30 -5.37 2.65
N ILE A 217 -6.93 -5.31 3.80
CA ILE A 217 -6.29 -5.07 5.08
C ILE A 217 -6.25 -6.39 5.87
N GLU A 218 -5.15 -6.66 6.52
CA GLU A 218 -5.00 -7.83 7.40
C GLU A 218 -4.16 -7.48 8.63
N PRO A 219 -4.34 -8.14 9.78
CA PRO A 219 -3.41 -8.03 10.90
C PRO A 219 -2.00 -8.40 10.42
N ALA A 220 -1.04 -7.54 10.74
CA ALA A 220 0.36 -7.82 10.43
C ALA A 220 0.90 -8.88 11.40
N GLY A 221 1.39 -9.99 10.86
CA GLY A 221 1.88 -11.12 11.64
C GLY A 221 2.48 -12.20 10.75
N GLU A 222 2.90 -13.31 11.34
CA GLU A 222 3.47 -14.45 10.62
C GLU A 222 2.47 -15.10 9.64
N GLN A 223 1.17 -15.00 9.94
CA GLN A 223 0.09 -15.53 9.10
C GLN A 223 -0.24 -14.60 7.92
N SER A 224 0.22 -13.35 7.94
CA SER A 224 0.10 -12.41 6.83
C SER A 224 1.23 -12.60 5.81
N VAL A 225 1.13 -11.89 4.68
CA VAL A 225 2.21 -11.88 3.67
C VAL A 225 3.56 -11.47 4.27
N LEU A 226 3.61 -10.70 5.37
CA LEU A 226 4.86 -10.36 6.04
C LEU A 226 5.67 -11.59 6.45
N GLY A 227 5.02 -12.68 6.87
CA GLY A 227 5.69 -13.91 7.29
C GLY A 227 6.56 -14.56 6.21
N ASN A 228 6.39 -14.19 4.94
CA ASN A 228 7.19 -14.70 3.83
C ASN A 228 8.51 -13.94 3.62
N PHE A 229 8.78 -12.88 4.40
CA PHE A 229 9.91 -11.99 4.20
C PHE A 229 10.80 -11.86 5.43
N SER A 230 12.09 -11.68 5.19
CA SER A 230 13.11 -11.39 6.22
C SER A 230 13.84 -10.06 5.98
N THR A 231 13.37 -9.28 5.01
CA THR A 231 13.92 -7.96 4.71
C THR A 231 12.78 -6.95 4.59
N PHE A 232 12.88 -5.86 5.35
CA PHE A 232 11.85 -4.81 5.41
C PHE A 232 12.49 -3.44 5.25
N TYR A 233 11.81 -2.57 4.50
CA TYR A 233 12.15 -1.16 4.34
C TYR A 233 10.97 -0.34 4.86
N ILE A 234 11.13 0.32 6.01
CA ILE A 234 10.04 1.03 6.68
C ILE A 234 10.33 2.52 6.63
N VAL A 235 9.35 3.27 6.15
CA VAL A 235 9.42 4.73 6.00
C VAL A 235 8.16 5.36 6.58
N PRO A 236 8.27 6.32 7.52
CA PRO A 236 7.10 7.04 7.99
C PRO A 236 6.50 7.87 6.85
N VAL A 237 5.21 7.68 6.59
CA VAL A 237 4.49 8.47 5.60
C VAL A 237 3.73 9.60 6.29
N SER A 238 2.88 9.26 7.27
CA SER A 238 2.12 10.26 8.00
C SER A 238 2.92 11.00 9.08
N GLY A 239 3.98 10.37 9.60
CA GLY A 239 4.88 10.96 10.60
C GLY A 239 6.06 11.74 10.02
N SER A 240 6.24 11.76 8.69
CA SER A 240 7.31 12.52 8.05
C SER A 240 6.91 13.99 7.87
N LYS A 241 7.63 14.89 8.51
CA LYS A 241 7.40 16.34 8.33
C LYS A 241 7.62 16.77 6.88
N LYS A 242 8.64 16.22 6.21
CA LYS A 242 8.92 16.53 4.80
C LYS A 242 7.80 16.05 3.89
N MET A 243 7.24 14.85 4.14
CA MET A 243 6.11 14.34 3.40
C MET A 243 4.85 15.19 3.64
N MET A 244 4.59 15.61 4.87
CA MET A 244 3.45 16.48 5.19
C MET A 244 3.60 17.87 4.56
N GLU A 245 4.80 18.45 4.57
CA GLU A 245 5.07 19.68 3.83
C GLU A 245 4.87 19.51 2.32
N ALA A 246 5.41 18.44 1.75
CA ALA A 246 5.25 18.14 0.33
C ALA A 246 3.76 17.99 -0.03
N TRP A 247 3.00 17.30 0.80
CA TRP A 247 1.56 17.11 0.62
C TRP A 247 0.79 18.44 0.71
N LEU A 248 0.94 19.19 1.81
CA LEU A 248 0.19 20.43 2.03
C LEU A 248 0.53 21.51 1.00
N TYR A 249 1.81 21.65 0.65
CA TYR A 249 2.30 22.73 -0.22
C TYR A 249 2.54 22.30 -1.66
N GLU A 250 2.03 21.11 -2.04
CA GLU A 250 2.08 20.60 -3.41
C GLU A 250 3.50 20.51 -3.99
N ARG A 251 4.49 20.24 -3.14
CA ARG A 251 5.84 19.97 -3.60
C ARG A 251 5.91 18.61 -4.27
N GLU A 252 6.62 18.52 -5.36
CA GLU A 252 6.77 17.26 -6.07
C GLU A 252 7.65 16.27 -5.28
N VAL A 253 7.17 15.05 -5.12
CA VAL A 253 7.96 13.90 -4.67
C VAL A 253 8.66 13.32 -5.89
N VAL A 254 9.92 13.73 -6.07
CA VAL A 254 10.73 13.32 -7.22
C VAL A 254 11.14 11.87 -7.06
N VAL A 255 10.71 11.05 -8.01
CA VAL A 255 11.10 9.62 -8.05
C VAL A 255 12.56 9.54 -8.48
N ARG A 256 13.42 9.05 -7.59
CA ARG A 256 14.84 8.83 -7.88
C ARG A 256 15.00 7.61 -8.80
N GLN A 257 15.87 7.73 -9.78
CA GLN A 257 16.28 6.60 -10.62
C GLN A 257 17.41 5.84 -9.94
#